data_805836866130902dc830060bcdc3adae
#
_entry.id   805836866130902dc830060bcdc3adae
#
_cell.length_a   1.000
_cell.length_b   1.000
_cell.length_c   1.000
_cell.angle_alpha   90.00
_cell.angle_beta   90.00
_cell.angle_gamma   90.00
#
_symmetry.space_group_name_H-M   'P 1'
#
loop_
_entity.id
_entity.type
_entity.pdbx_description
1 polymer ?
#
loop_
_entity_poly.entity_id
_entity_poly.type
_entity_poly.pdbx_seq_one_letter_code
_entity_poly.pdbx_strand_id
1 'polypeptide(L)'
;MDNSVIPNNDLVSAVGRTMAVLEALAEHPEESGVSEIATKLDMSKATVYRFLQSLKARGYVVQDAEDRYRLSVRLFELGAQALPHLDIVREAEPGMRRINELTGETVHLGILDEGSIVYVHKIDSKYNLRMYSRIGRRAPLYCTGIGKVLMAWLEEDELLAHLEQESFERRTANTLTTVEAYLQELEIVRQQGYAEDHEEFEDNMRCLAAPIRDRFGHVIGGMSVSFPCFRFREELKQDYVKQLMHASQQISSQLGWHGR
;
A
#
# COMPACT_ATOMS: atom_id res chain seq x y z
N MET A 1 -14.04 -4.19 -20.84
CA MET A 1 -13.96 -5.65 -21.03
C MET A 1 -14.41 -6.30 -19.74
N ASP A 2 -15.37 -7.13 -19.84
CA ASP A 2 -16.19 -7.73 -18.81
C ASP A 2 -15.35 -8.39 -17.70
N ASN A 3 -15.29 -7.77 -16.53
CA ASN A 3 -14.66 -8.33 -15.35
C ASN A 3 -15.71 -9.23 -14.67
N SER A 4 -16.01 -10.36 -15.31
CA SER A 4 -16.87 -11.39 -14.74
C SER A 4 -16.22 -11.89 -13.45
N VAL A 5 -16.76 -11.44 -12.31
CA VAL A 5 -16.55 -12.06 -11.01
C VAL A 5 -16.76 -13.58 -11.19
N ILE A 6 -15.67 -14.35 -11.12
CA ILE A 6 -15.72 -15.81 -11.19
C ILE A 6 -16.68 -16.25 -10.08
N PRO A 7 -17.79 -16.93 -10.39
CA PRO A 7 -18.72 -17.37 -9.35
C PRO A 7 -17.97 -18.25 -8.35
N ASN A 8 -18.19 -18.04 -7.06
CA ASN A 8 -17.50 -18.70 -5.96
C ASN A 8 -17.58 -20.24 -5.99
N ASN A 9 -18.34 -20.81 -6.92
CA ASN A 9 -18.52 -22.25 -7.13
C ASN A 9 -17.46 -22.91 -8.03
N ASP A 10 -16.67 -22.13 -8.80
CA ASP A 10 -15.64 -22.65 -9.71
C ASP A 10 -14.21 -22.58 -9.13
N LEU A 11 -14.02 -21.98 -7.96
CA LEU A 11 -12.74 -21.95 -7.28
C LEU A 11 -12.43 -23.34 -6.70
N VAL A 12 -11.29 -23.91 -7.08
CA VAL A 12 -10.80 -25.15 -6.48
C VAL A 12 -10.61 -24.92 -4.98
N SER A 13 -11.53 -25.46 -4.17
CA SER A 13 -11.61 -25.15 -2.72
C SER A 13 -10.30 -25.42 -1.97
N ALA A 14 -9.46 -26.34 -2.46
CA ALA A 14 -8.14 -26.62 -1.90
C ALA A 14 -7.15 -25.47 -2.14
N VAL A 15 -7.19 -24.82 -3.30
CA VAL A 15 -6.32 -23.67 -3.62
C VAL A 15 -6.71 -22.47 -2.75
N GLY A 16 -8.01 -22.11 -2.71
CA GLY A 16 -8.50 -21.01 -1.88
C GLY A 16 -8.15 -21.20 -0.40
N ARG A 17 -8.34 -22.40 0.15
CA ARG A 17 -7.98 -22.72 1.54
C ARG A 17 -6.46 -22.66 1.78
N THR A 18 -5.65 -23.04 0.81
CA THR A 18 -4.18 -22.93 0.91
C THR A 18 -3.75 -21.46 0.96
N MET A 19 -4.36 -20.61 0.11
CA MET A 19 -4.11 -19.16 0.13
C MET A 19 -4.52 -18.55 1.46
N ALA A 20 -5.72 -18.89 1.98
CA ALA A 20 -6.19 -18.41 3.29
C ALA A 20 -5.22 -18.78 4.44
N VAL A 21 -4.58 -19.95 4.40
CA VAL A 21 -3.56 -20.35 5.38
C VAL A 21 -2.32 -19.45 5.26
N LEU A 22 -1.86 -19.14 4.06
CA LEU A 22 -0.73 -18.21 3.85
C LEU A 22 -1.05 -16.79 4.34
N GLU A 23 -2.25 -16.31 4.03
CA GLU A 23 -2.74 -14.99 4.46
C GLU A 23 -2.84 -14.92 5.99
N ALA A 24 -3.39 -15.95 6.64
CA ALA A 24 -3.47 -16.03 8.09
C ALA A 24 -2.08 -15.98 8.77
N LEU A 25 -1.07 -16.63 8.17
CA LEU A 25 0.31 -16.53 8.64
C LEU A 25 0.93 -15.14 8.39
N ALA A 26 0.54 -14.47 7.31
CA ALA A 26 1.05 -13.13 6.97
C ALA A 26 0.59 -12.04 7.95
N GLU A 27 -0.60 -12.20 8.53
CA GLU A 27 -1.16 -11.25 9.50
C GLU A 27 -0.49 -11.32 10.88
N HIS A 28 0.12 -12.47 11.21
CA HIS A 28 0.83 -12.68 12.46
C HIS A 28 2.34 -12.77 12.18
N PRO A 29 3.11 -11.70 12.43
CA PRO A 29 4.56 -11.70 12.21
C PRO A 29 5.29 -12.65 13.15
N GLU A 30 4.67 -13.00 14.28
CA GLU A 30 5.10 -14.05 15.17
C GLU A 30 4.57 -15.41 14.68
N GLU A 31 5.29 -16.47 15.01
CA GLU A 31 4.96 -17.82 14.61
C GLU A 31 3.59 -18.26 15.15
N SER A 32 2.82 -18.97 14.32
CA SER A 32 1.46 -19.42 14.68
C SER A 32 1.36 -20.93 14.73
N GLY A 33 0.63 -21.44 15.73
CA GLY A 33 0.33 -22.86 15.87
C GLY A 33 -0.86 -23.30 15.00
N VAL A 34 -0.92 -24.59 14.67
CA VAL A 34 -2.04 -25.18 13.88
C VAL A 34 -3.41 -24.83 14.47
N SER A 35 -3.54 -24.82 15.81
CA SER A 35 -4.81 -24.56 16.49
C SER A 35 -5.28 -23.13 16.33
N GLU A 36 -4.38 -22.18 16.36
CA GLU A 36 -4.65 -20.73 16.20
C GLU A 36 -5.18 -20.46 14.78
N ILE A 37 -4.45 -20.99 13.77
CA ILE A 37 -4.84 -20.86 12.36
C ILE A 37 -6.20 -21.56 12.10
N ALA A 38 -6.40 -22.76 12.66
CA ALA A 38 -7.63 -23.51 12.51
C ALA A 38 -8.86 -22.76 13.05
N THR A 39 -8.71 -22.16 14.24
CA THR A 39 -9.76 -21.33 14.85
C THR A 39 -10.06 -20.10 14.01
N LYS A 40 -9.03 -19.40 13.55
CA LYS A 40 -9.16 -18.19 12.74
C LYS A 40 -9.88 -18.44 11.41
N LEU A 41 -9.58 -19.55 10.74
CA LEU A 41 -10.11 -19.86 9.42
C LEU A 41 -11.38 -20.73 9.45
N ASP A 42 -11.89 -21.07 10.64
CA ASP A 42 -13.00 -22.02 10.81
C ASP A 42 -12.77 -23.34 10.06
N MET A 43 -11.56 -23.88 10.19
CA MET A 43 -11.13 -25.15 9.57
C MET A 43 -10.77 -26.18 10.63
N SER A 44 -10.92 -27.46 10.26
CA SER A 44 -10.40 -28.53 11.14
C SER A 44 -8.88 -28.48 11.23
N LYS A 45 -8.33 -28.75 12.43
CA LYS A 45 -6.86 -28.83 12.66
C LYS A 45 -6.16 -29.77 11.69
N ALA A 46 -6.80 -30.90 11.37
CA ALA A 46 -6.26 -31.87 10.42
C ALA A 46 -6.15 -31.27 8.99
N THR A 47 -7.11 -30.46 8.59
CA THR A 47 -7.09 -29.79 7.28
C THR A 47 -5.97 -28.75 7.24
N VAL A 48 -5.88 -27.88 8.23
CA VAL A 48 -4.81 -26.85 8.32
C VAL A 48 -3.43 -27.49 8.36
N TYR A 49 -3.27 -28.53 9.17
CA TYR A 49 -2.00 -29.28 9.25
C TYR A 49 -1.56 -29.83 7.88
N ARG A 50 -2.49 -30.41 7.11
CA ARG A 50 -2.19 -30.93 5.75
C ARG A 50 -1.75 -29.84 4.80
N PHE A 51 -2.37 -28.66 4.85
CA PHE A 51 -1.95 -27.51 4.03
C PHE A 51 -0.59 -27.00 4.46
N LEU A 52 -0.34 -26.83 5.76
CA LEU A 52 0.97 -26.42 6.29
C LEU A 52 2.08 -27.39 5.91
N GLN A 53 1.86 -28.70 6.01
CA GLN A 53 2.84 -29.70 5.56
C GLN A 53 3.11 -29.63 4.06
N SER A 54 2.08 -29.39 3.24
CA SER A 54 2.24 -29.22 1.79
C SER A 54 3.03 -27.96 1.46
N LEU A 55 2.76 -26.84 2.15
CA LEU A 55 3.48 -25.59 2.00
C LEU A 55 4.93 -25.68 2.48
N LYS A 56 5.17 -26.37 3.62
CA LYS A 56 6.50 -26.66 4.15
C LYS A 56 7.32 -27.50 3.18
N ALA A 57 6.73 -28.57 2.64
CA ALA A 57 7.39 -29.43 1.66
C ALA A 57 7.80 -28.67 0.38
N ARG A 58 7.07 -27.60 0.03
CA ARG A 58 7.39 -26.71 -1.10
C ARG A 58 8.28 -25.52 -0.69
N GLY A 59 8.62 -25.38 0.57
CA GLY A 59 9.49 -24.34 1.11
C GLY A 59 8.82 -22.98 1.30
N TYR A 60 7.49 -22.86 1.20
CA TYR A 60 6.76 -21.59 1.40
C TYR A 60 6.52 -21.26 2.87
N VAL A 61 6.57 -22.25 3.73
CA VAL A 61 6.39 -22.15 5.18
C VAL A 61 7.54 -22.87 5.86
N VAL A 62 8.02 -22.31 6.96
CA VAL A 62 8.98 -22.96 7.87
C VAL A 62 8.30 -23.27 9.20
N GLN A 63 8.75 -24.32 9.84
CA GLN A 63 8.29 -24.76 11.14
C GLN A 63 9.48 -24.75 12.10
N ASP A 64 9.29 -24.19 13.29
CA ASP A 64 10.31 -24.18 14.34
C ASP A 64 10.32 -25.46 15.19
N ALA A 65 11.11 -25.44 16.26
CA ALA A 65 11.25 -26.57 17.21
C ALA A 65 10.02 -26.73 18.12
N GLU A 66 9.21 -25.71 18.28
CA GLU A 66 7.98 -25.64 19.06
C GLU A 66 6.72 -25.95 18.28
N ASP A 67 6.88 -26.53 17.06
CA ASP A 67 5.78 -26.83 16.10
C ASP A 67 4.95 -25.61 15.66
N ARG A 68 5.56 -24.42 15.70
CA ARG A 68 4.95 -23.21 15.18
C ARG A 68 5.38 -22.94 13.74
N TYR A 69 4.56 -22.21 12.99
CA TYR A 69 4.75 -21.99 11.56
C TYR A 69 4.82 -20.50 11.25
N ARG A 70 5.69 -20.15 10.30
CA ARG A 70 5.80 -18.80 9.71
C ARG A 70 6.06 -18.87 8.23
N LEU A 71 5.83 -17.75 7.54
CA LEU A 71 6.16 -17.63 6.13
C LEU A 71 7.67 -17.71 5.90
N SER A 72 8.07 -18.30 4.78
CA SER A 72 9.47 -18.37 4.37
C SER A 72 9.84 -17.25 3.39
N VAL A 73 11.15 -16.97 3.25
CA VAL A 73 11.72 -16.04 2.27
C VAL A 73 11.38 -16.44 0.83
N ARG A 74 11.06 -17.69 0.55
CA ARG A 74 10.68 -18.16 -0.79
C ARG A 74 9.43 -17.47 -1.35
N LEU A 75 8.52 -17.02 -0.49
CA LEU A 75 7.37 -16.21 -0.93
C LEU A 75 7.81 -14.83 -1.43
N PHE A 76 8.82 -14.24 -0.78
CA PHE A 76 9.43 -13.00 -1.27
C PHE A 76 10.12 -13.20 -2.62
N GLU A 77 10.87 -14.32 -2.79
CA GLU A 77 11.51 -14.66 -4.07
C GLU A 77 10.48 -14.80 -5.20
N LEU A 78 9.34 -15.41 -4.92
CA LEU A 78 8.25 -15.56 -5.89
C LEU A 78 7.62 -14.20 -6.22
N GLY A 79 7.30 -13.41 -5.21
CA GLY A 79 6.74 -12.07 -5.37
C GLY A 79 7.70 -11.10 -6.05
N ALA A 80 8.99 -11.20 -5.76
CA ALA A 80 10.03 -10.37 -6.39
C ALA A 80 10.12 -10.58 -7.91
N GLN A 81 9.71 -11.75 -8.42
CA GLN A 81 9.66 -11.99 -9.87
C GLN A 81 8.54 -11.20 -10.58
N ALA A 82 7.54 -10.74 -9.86
CA ALA A 82 6.53 -9.83 -10.40
C ALA A 82 7.02 -8.37 -10.45
N LEU A 83 8.01 -8.00 -9.61
CA LEU A 83 8.53 -6.64 -9.49
C LEU A 83 9.30 -6.11 -10.74
N PRO A 84 10.01 -6.92 -11.57
CA PRO A 84 10.68 -6.41 -12.77
C PRO A 84 9.74 -5.74 -13.78
N HIS A 85 8.45 -6.03 -13.71
CA HIS A 85 7.45 -5.33 -14.52
C HIS A 85 7.04 -3.97 -13.91
N LEU A 86 7.50 -3.67 -12.68
CA LEU A 86 7.33 -2.40 -11.98
C LEU A 86 8.66 -1.63 -12.02
N ASP A 87 9.05 -1.10 -13.19
CA ASP A 87 10.20 -0.20 -13.32
C ASP A 87 10.12 0.97 -12.33
N ILE A 88 8.91 1.33 -11.89
CA ILE A 88 8.64 2.38 -10.92
C ILE A 88 9.41 2.22 -9.60
N VAL A 89 9.59 1.00 -9.08
CA VAL A 89 10.31 0.77 -7.80
C VAL A 89 11.78 1.12 -7.96
N ARG A 90 12.41 0.66 -9.05
CA ARG A 90 13.82 0.93 -9.33
C ARG A 90 14.08 2.42 -9.55
N GLU A 91 13.21 3.07 -10.32
CA GLU A 91 13.36 4.49 -10.64
C GLU A 91 13.01 5.39 -9.44
N ALA A 92 12.12 4.95 -8.53
CA ALA A 92 11.73 5.70 -7.34
C ALA A 92 12.78 5.65 -6.21
N GLU A 93 13.53 4.57 -6.09
CA GLU A 93 14.46 4.33 -4.96
C GLU A 93 15.42 5.51 -4.67
N PRO A 94 16.11 6.13 -5.65
CA PRO A 94 17.00 7.25 -5.38
C PRO A 94 16.26 8.50 -4.84
N GLY A 95 15.09 8.80 -5.42
CA GLY A 95 14.24 9.90 -4.99
C GLY A 95 13.69 9.70 -3.57
N MET A 96 13.24 8.49 -3.27
CA MET A 96 12.76 8.11 -1.94
C MET A 96 13.85 8.24 -0.88
N ARG A 97 15.08 7.78 -1.16
CA ARG A 97 16.22 7.94 -0.25
C ARG A 97 16.49 9.39 0.03
N ARG A 98 16.52 10.25 -0.98
CA ARG A 98 16.74 11.68 -0.81
C ARG A 98 15.70 12.33 0.11
N ILE A 99 14.40 11.98 -0.05
CA ILE A 99 13.34 12.50 0.84
C ILE A 99 13.50 11.95 2.25
N ASN A 100 13.83 10.67 2.41
CA ASN A 100 14.09 10.06 3.71
C ASN A 100 15.29 10.68 4.42
N GLU A 101 16.40 10.93 3.72
CA GLU A 101 17.60 11.61 4.28
C GLU A 101 17.29 13.04 4.71
N LEU A 102 16.52 13.79 3.91
CA LEU A 102 16.10 15.15 4.19
C LEU A 102 15.23 15.25 5.44
N THR A 103 14.24 14.36 5.56
CA THR A 103 13.21 14.43 6.60
C THR A 103 13.52 13.56 7.81
N GLY A 104 14.24 12.47 7.59
CA GLY A 104 14.44 11.40 8.58
C GLY A 104 13.20 10.54 8.79
N GLU A 105 12.14 10.73 8.01
CA GLU A 105 10.85 10.08 8.18
C GLU A 105 10.59 8.97 7.17
N THR A 106 9.56 8.16 7.42
CA THR A 106 9.20 7.05 6.55
C THR A 106 8.69 7.56 5.20
N VAL A 107 9.24 7.00 4.12
CA VAL A 107 8.81 7.28 2.75
C VAL A 107 8.20 6.02 2.15
N HIS A 108 7.04 6.15 1.52
CA HIS A 108 6.33 5.06 0.86
C HIS A 108 6.20 5.32 -0.63
N LEU A 109 6.20 4.24 -1.39
CA LEU A 109 5.75 4.18 -2.77
C LEU A 109 4.53 3.26 -2.82
N GLY A 110 3.44 3.75 -3.38
CA GLY A 110 2.19 2.99 -3.54
C GLY A 110 1.67 3.08 -4.96
N ILE A 111 0.98 2.05 -5.38
CA ILE A 111 0.26 1.94 -6.65
C ILE A 111 -1.21 1.65 -6.39
N LEU A 112 -2.05 1.92 -7.38
CA LEU A 112 -3.45 1.50 -7.37
C LEU A 112 -3.56 0.04 -7.82
N ASP A 113 -4.23 -0.77 -7.01
CA ASP A 113 -4.50 -2.16 -7.34
C ASP A 113 -5.82 -2.59 -6.69
N GLU A 114 -6.76 -3.08 -7.50
CA GLU A 114 -8.08 -3.57 -7.07
C GLU A 114 -8.78 -2.64 -6.05
N GLY A 115 -8.87 -1.35 -6.38
CA GLY A 115 -9.58 -0.36 -5.55
C GLY A 115 -8.89 0.02 -4.25
N SER A 116 -7.60 -0.30 -4.09
CA SER A 116 -6.81 0.02 -2.90
C SER A 116 -5.41 0.48 -3.28
N ILE A 117 -4.74 1.16 -2.36
CA ILE A 117 -3.28 1.35 -2.47
C ILE A 117 -2.60 0.05 -2.07
N VAL A 118 -1.59 -0.36 -2.84
CA VAL A 118 -0.60 -1.35 -2.40
C VAL A 118 0.74 -0.67 -2.24
N TYR A 119 1.33 -0.75 -1.05
CA TYR A 119 2.70 -0.25 -0.82
C TYR A 119 3.70 -1.20 -1.47
N VAL A 120 4.33 -0.80 -2.57
CA VAL A 120 5.28 -1.61 -3.33
C VAL A 120 6.73 -1.37 -2.91
N HIS A 121 7.01 -0.23 -2.27
CA HIS A 121 8.32 0.06 -1.68
C HIS A 121 8.21 0.97 -0.46
N LYS A 122 9.22 0.91 0.42
CA LYS A 122 9.27 1.67 1.67
C LYS A 122 10.70 1.89 2.11
N ILE A 123 10.99 3.10 2.61
CA ILE A 123 12.22 3.39 3.35
C ILE A 123 11.81 3.83 4.76
N ASP A 124 12.31 3.11 5.75
CA ASP A 124 11.96 3.37 7.15
C ASP A 124 12.54 4.68 7.67
N SER A 125 11.81 5.30 8.59
CA SER A 125 12.29 6.43 9.38
C SER A 125 13.52 6.03 10.18
N LYS A 126 14.46 6.97 10.35
CA LYS A 126 15.61 6.80 11.26
C LYS A 126 15.23 6.81 12.75
N TYR A 127 14.01 7.21 13.06
CA TYR A 127 13.50 7.27 14.43
C TYR A 127 12.80 5.98 14.84
N ASN A 128 12.87 5.61 16.12
CA ASN A 128 12.22 4.42 16.66
C ASN A 128 10.68 4.53 16.61
N LEU A 129 10.13 5.71 16.95
CA LEU A 129 8.69 5.97 16.82
C LEU A 129 8.38 6.40 15.39
N ARG A 130 7.68 5.54 14.66
CA ARG A 130 7.35 5.70 13.24
C ARG A 130 6.02 5.03 12.91
N MET A 131 5.45 5.38 11.77
CA MET A 131 4.27 4.71 11.23
C MET A 131 4.53 3.22 11.03
N TYR A 132 3.65 2.38 11.55
CA TYR A 132 3.70 0.95 11.28
C TYR A 132 3.12 0.63 9.91
N SER A 133 3.98 0.33 8.97
CA SER A 133 3.63 -0.05 7.61
C SER A 133 4.60 -1.11 7.09
N ARG A 134 4.17 -1.87 6.09
CA ARG A 134 5.00 -2.89 5.41
C ARG A 134 4.71 -2.91 3.92
N ILE A 135 5.69 -3.34 3.13
CA ILE A 135 5.52 -3.62 1.71
C ILE A 135 4.44 -4.71 1.57
N GLY A 136 3.58 -4.59 0.56
CA GLY A 136 2.43 -5.47 0.32
C GLY A 136 1.18 -5.13 1.15
N ARG A 137 1.26 -4.20 2.13
CA ARG A 137 0.06 -3.76 2.86
C ARG A 137 -0.83 -2.94 1.94
N ARG A 138 -2.14 -3.20 2.03
CA ARG A 138 -3.17 -2.38 1.39
C ARG A 138 -3.60 -1.23 2.30
N ALA A 139 -3.97 -0.11 1.69
CA ALA A 139 -4.50 1.05 2.38
C ALA A 139 -5.66 1.66 1.57
N PRO A 140 -6.62 2.34 2.23
CA PRO A 140 -7.75 2.94 1.54
C PRO A 140 -7.35 4.16 0.72
N LEU A 141 -8.13 4.44 -0.33
CA LEU A 141 -7.89 5.54 -1.24
C LEU A 141 -8.33 6.89 -0.65
N TYR A 142 -9.45 6.95 0.06
CA TYR A 142 -10.13 8.20 0.44
C TYR A 142 -9.46 8.99 1.56
N CYS A 143 -8.66 8.37 2.42
CA CYS A 143 -8.10 8.99 3.62
C CYS A 143 -6.56 8.95 3.69
N THR A 144 -5.89 8.69 2.57
CA THR A 144 -4.43 8.64 2.50
C THR A 144 -3.89 9.59 1.44
N GLY A 145 -2.73 10.19 1.66
CA GLY A 145 -2.13 11.09 0.69
C GLY A 145 -1.87 10.41 -0.66
N ILE A 146 -1.34 9.17 -0.67
CA ILE A 146 -1.13 8.41 -1.92
C ILE A 146 -2.47 8.13 -2.61
N GLY A 147 -3.51 7.75 -1.88
CA GLY A 147 -4.83 7.51 -2.47
C GLY A 147 -5.39 8.73 -3.17
N LYS A 148 -5.30 9.89 -2.53
CA LYS A 148 -5.76 11.14 -3.13
C LYS A 148 -5.00 11.48 -4.43
N VAL A 149 -3.67 11.32 -4.49
CA VAL A 149 -2.93 11.57 -5.74
C VAL A 149 -3.21 10.53 -6.81
N LEU A 150 -3.49 9.29 -6.46
CA LEU A 150 -3.89 8.27 -7.44
C LEU A 150 -5.27 8.56 -8.03
N MET A 151 -6.22 8.97 -7.19
CA MET A 151 -7.60 9.26 -7.59
C MET A 151 -7.76 10.60 -8.31
N ALA A 152 -6.93 11.60 -7.99
CA ALA A 152 -7.09 12.96 -8.50
C ALA A 152 -6.96 13.08 -10.01
N TRP A 153 -6.28 12.17 -10.70
CA TRP A 153 -6.05 12.21 -12.15
C TRP A 153 -6.61 11.00 -12.90
N LEU A 154 -7.52 10.25 -12.28
CA LEU A 154 -8.30 9.25 -13.01
C LEU A 154 -9.29 9.93 -13.94
N GLU A 155 -9.64 9.25 -15.04
CA GLU A 155 -10.77 9.63 -15.88
C GLU A 155 -12.08 9.55 -15.07
N GLU A 156 -13.06 10.38 -15.43
CA GLU A 156 -14.30 10.54 -14.64
C GLU A 156 -15.04 9.22 -14.41
N ASP A 157 -15.18 8.39 -15.45
CA ASP A 157 -15.88 7.10 -15.35
C ASP A 157 -15.15 6.13 -14.40
N GLU A 158 -13.82 6.11 -14.44
CA GLU A 158 -12.99 5.28 -13.56
C GLU A 158 -13.04 5.78 -12.12
N LEU A 159 -12.96 7.10 -11.91
CA LEU A 159 -13.11 7.71 -10.61
C LEU A 159 -14.46 7.36 -9.97
N LEU A 160 -15.56 7.51 -10.72
CA LEU A 160 -16.90 7.20 -10.23
C LEU A 160 -17.03 5.72 -9.86
N ALA A 161 -16.50 4.81 -10.66
CA ALA A 161 -16.53 3.37 -10.38
C ALA A 161 -15.80 3.02 -9.06
N HIS A 162 -14.71 3.72 -8.74
CA HIS A 162 -14.02 3.56 -7.45
C HIS A 162 -14.83 4.14 -6.29
N LEU A 163 -15.43 5.31 -6.47
CA LEU A 163 -16.21 5.99 -5.43
C LEU A 163 -17.47 5.20 -5.05
N GLU A 164 -18.11 4.52 -5.99
CA GLU A 164 -19.27 3.65 -5.74
C GLU A 164 -18.94 2.44 -4.84
N GLN A 165 -17.69 1.99 -4.86
CA GLN A 165 -17.24 0.84 -4.08
C GLN A 165 -16.61 1.24 -2.73
N GLU A 166 -16.33 2.54 -2.53
CA GLU A 166 -15.65 3.02 -1.33
C GLU A 166 -16.64 3.23 -0.17
N SER A 167 -16.29 2.72 0.99
CA SER A 167 -17.17 2.79 2.18
C SER A 167 -17.12 4.12 2.92
N PHE A 168 -16.10 4.96 2.71
CA PHE A 168 -15.84 6.20 3.44
C PHE A 168 -15.96 6.07 4.97
N GLU A 169 -15.48 4.95 5.51
CA GLU A 169 -15.52 4.65 6.93
C GLU A 169 -14.74 5.72 7.73
N ARG A 170 -15.35 6.22 8.80
CA ARG A 170 -14.69 7.17 9.70
C ARG A 170 -13.59 6.48 10.51
N ARG A 171 -12.34 6.89 10.32
CA ARG A 171 -11.16 6.40 11.04
C ARG A 171 -10.72 7.33 12.15
N THR A 172 -10.83 8.63 11.88
CA THR A 172 -10.46 9.70 12.81
C THR A 172 -11.53 10.80 12.78
N ALA A 173 -11.35 11.83 13.57
CA ALA A 173 -12.21 13.02 13.51
C ALA A 173 -12.11 13.76 12.18
N ASN A 174 -10.95 13.66 11.49
CA ASN A 174 -10.65 14.40 10.26
C ASN A 174 -10.95 13.62 8.98
N THR A 175 -11.28 12.32 9.08
CA THR A 175 -11.59 11.50 7.90
C THR A 175 -12.71 12.11 7.08
N LEU A 176 -12.48 12.29 5.78
CA LEU A 176 -13.52 12.65 4.81
C LEU A 176 -14.49 11.47 4.66
N THR A 177 -15.76 11.69 4.99
CA THR A 177 -16.77 10.63 5.06
C THR A 177 -17.87 10.74 4.02
N THR A 178 -17.74 11.65 3.05
CA THR A 178 -18.71 11.81 1.96
C THR A 178 -17.99 11.96 0.62
N VAL A 179 -18.64 11.50 -0.44
CA VAL A 179 -18.14 11.61 -1.82
C VAL A 179 -17.93 13.08 -2.19
N GLU A 180 -18.84 13.97 -1.82
CA GLU A 180 -18.78 15.38 -2.14
C GLU A 180 -17.54 16.06 -1.53
N ALA A 181 -17.27 15.80 -0.24
CA ALA A 181 -16.10 16.35 0.44
C ALA A 181 -14.80 15.80 -0.19
N TYR A 182 -14.80 14.52 -0.56
CA TYR A 182 -13.65 13.90 -1.19
C TYR A 182 -13.39 14.45 -2.60
N LEU A 183 -14.43 14.64 -3.42
CA LEU A 183 -14.28 15.26 -4.75
C LEU A 183 -13.75 16.70 -4.67
N GLN A 184 -14.18 17.48 -3.66
CA GLN A 184 -13.62 18.81 -3.41
C GLN A 184 -12.14 18.75 -3.04
N GLU A 185 -11.76 17.80 -2.21
CA GLU A 185 -10.35 17.57 -1.85
C GLU A 185 -9.52 17.16 -3.09
N LEU A 186 -10.03 16.26 -3.94
CA LEU A 186 -9.33 15.88 -5.18
C LEU A 186 -9.12 17.07 -6.13
N GLU A 187 -10.04 18.02 -6.17
CA GLU A 187 -9.87 19.23 -6.96
C GLU A 187 -8.74 20.12 -6.39
N ILE A 188 -8.64 20.25 -5.07
CA ILE A 188 -7.51 20.91 -4.41
C ILE A 188 -6.19 20.22 -4.77
N VAL A 189 -6.16 18.89 -4.72
CA VAL A 189 -4.99 18.08 -5.08
C VAL A 189 -4.56 18.32 -6.53
N ARG A 190 -5.52 18.41 -7.48
CA ARG A 190 -5.23 18.74 -8.89
C ARG A 190 -4.59 20.10 -9.04
N GLN A 191 -5.15 21.11 -8.35
CA GLN A 191 -4.68 22.51 -8.45
C GLN A 191 -3.29 22.69 -7.85
N GLN A 192 -2.99 22.07 -6.70
CA GLN A 192 -1.72 22.24 -6.03
C GLN A 192 -0.64 21.23 -6.45
N GLY A 193 -1.04 20.11 -7.08
CA GLY A 193 -0.12 19.09 -7.60
C GLY A 193 0.39 18.07 -6.56
N TYR A 194 -0.09 18.13 -5.32
CA TYR A 194 0.24 17.19 -4.25
C TYR A 194 -0.97 16.96 -3.35
N ALA A 195 -0.96 15.93 -2.53
CA ALA A 195 -1.98 15.67 -1.53
C ALA A 195 -1.40 15.70 -0.12
N GLU A 196 -2.25 16.01 0.84
CA GLU A 196 -1.99 15.92 2.27
C GLU A 196 -3.00 14.96 2.91
N ASP A 197 -2.52 14.07 3.79
CA ASP A 197 -3.33 13.38 4.77
C ASP A 197 -3.07 14.08 6.10
N HIS A 198 -4.07 14.79 6.61
CA HIS A 198 -4.00 15.55 7.84
C HIS A 198 -4.73 14.80 8.95
N GLU A 199 -4.12 13.73 9.46
CA GLU A 199 -4.71 12.87 10.48
C GLU A 199 -6.05 12.25 10.02
N GLU A 200 -6.18 11.92 8.73
CA GLU A 200 -7.42 11.36 8.18
C GLU A 200 -7.43 9.83 8.26
N PHE A 201 -6.25 9.21 8.05
CA PHE A 201 -6.09 7.77 8.12
C PHE A 201 -5.79 7.28 9.54
N GLU A 202 -4.93 7.99 10.27
CA GLU A 202 -4.47 7.65 11.61
C GLU A 202 -4.25 8.91 12.44
N ASP A 203 -4.77 8.93 13.67
CA ASP A 203 -4.55 10.05 14.60
C ASP A 203 -3.06 10.30 14.84
N ASN A 204 -2.66 11.54 14.98
CA ASN A 204 -1.29 12.00 15.21
C ASN A 204 -0.30 11.70 14.06
N MET A 205 -0.80 11.39 12.86
CA MET A 205 0.00 11.18 11.65
C MET A 205 -0.40 12.14 10.55
N ARG A 206 0.59 12.76 9.92
CA ARG A 206 0.41 13.58 8.71
C ARG A 206 1.27 13.03 7.58
N CYS A 207 0.72 13.02 6.37
CA CYS A 207 1.45 12.60 5.19
C CYS A 207 1.37 13.66 4.10
N LEU A 208 2.47 13.83 3.37
CA LEU A 208 2.50 14.59 2.11
C LEU A 208 2.76 13.59 0.99
N ALA A 209 2.03 13.68 -0.12
CA ALA A 209 2.17 12.77 -1.25
C ALA A 209 2.21 13.51 -2.58
N ALA A 210 3.00 13.00 -3.54
CA ALA A 210 3.11 13.49 -4.89
C ALA A 210 2.93 12.37 -5.92
N PRO A 211 2.31 12.66 -7.09
CA PRO A 211 2.01 11.66 -8.13
C PRO A 211 3.26 11.30 -8.94
N ILE A 212 3.40 10.04 -9.31
CA ILE A 212 4.40 9.56 -10.26
C ILE A 212 3.68 9.20 -11.55
N ARG A 213 4.19 9.73 -12.68
CA ARG A 213 3.55 9.61 -14.00
C ARG A 213 4.38 8.76 -14.95
N ASP A 214 3.68 8.06 -15.82
CA ASP A 214 4.28 7.37 -16.96
C ASP A 214 4.52 8.33 -18.15
N ARG A 215 5.11 7.81 -19.23
CA ARG A 215 5.37 8.56 -20.47
C ARG A 215 4.14 9.17 -21.14
N PHE A 216 2.95 8.70 -20.81
CA PHE A 216 1.68 9.21 -21.35
C PHE A 216 1.08 10.28 -20.46
N GLY A 217 1.60 10.46 -19.24
CA GLY A 217 1.12 11.40 -18.25
C GLY A 217 0.12 10.80 -17.26
N HIS A 218 -0.21 9.52 -17.38
CA HIS A 218 -1.08 8.84 -16.41
C HIS A 218 -0.36 8.70 -15.07
N VAL A 219 -1.07 8.89 -13.98
CA VAL A 219 -0.56 8.66 -12.62
C VAL A 219 -0.56 7.16 -12.36
N ILE A 220 0.63 6.56 -12.33
CA ILE A 220 0.83 5.12 -12.13
C ILE A 220 1.26 4.76 -10.71
N GLY A 221 1.56 5.75 -9.90
CA GLY A 221 1.95 5.59 -8.50
C GLY A 221 1.95 6.90 -7.74
N GLY A 222 2.14 6.80 -6.44
CA GLY A 222 2.32 7.94 -5.56
C GLY A 222 3.47 7.70 -4.59
N MET A 223 4.28 8.73 -4.34
CA MET A 223 5.30 8.74 -3.30
C MET A 223 4.84 9.62 -2.15
N SER A 224 4.93 9.14 -0.91
CA SER A 224 4.60 9.93 0.27
C SER A 224 5.68 9.91 1.32
N VAL A 225 5.73 10.96 2.14
CA VAL A 225 6.48 11.02 3.39
C VAL A 225 5.50 11.17 4.55
N SER A 226 5.67 10.35 5.60
CA SER A 226 4.77 10.28 6.75
C SER A 226 5.45 10.76 8.01
N PHE A 227 4.85 11.74 8.67
CA PHE A 227 5.34 12.38 9.88
C PHE A 227 4.40 12.12 11.06
N PRO A 228 4.89 11.73 12.23
CA PRO A 228 4.16 11.98 13.47
C PRO A 228 3.94 13.49 13.65
N CYS A 229 2.72 13.91 14.04
CA CYS A 229 2.36 15.34 14.10
C CYS A 229 3.32 16.18 14.95
N PHE A 230 3.84 15.63 16.06
CA PHE A 230 4.79 16.34 16.93
C PHE A 230 6.19 16.54 16.31
N ARG A 231 6.54 15.86 15.19
CA ARG A 231 7.76 16.09 14.40
C ARG A 231 7.49 16.86 13.11
N PHE A 232 6.25 16.99 12.71
CA PHE A 232 5.90 17.80 11.55
C PHE A 232 6.13 19.28 11.86
N ARG A 233 6.94 19.94 11.07
CA ARG A 233 7.29 21.34 11.23
C ARG A 233 6.54 22.14 10.18
N GLU A 234 5.50 22.85 10.62
CA GLU A 234 4.60 23.60 9.73
C GLU A 234 5.36 24.65 8.91
N GLU A 235 6.37 25.30 9.52
CA GLU A 235 7.24 26.27 8.86
C GLU A 235 8.09 25.68 7.73
N LEU A 236 8.30 24.37 7.71
CA LEU A 236 9.05 23.65 6.67
C LEU A 236 8.15 22.94 5.66
N LYS A 237 6.83 23.00 5.83
CA LYS A 237 5.87 22.28 4.97
C LYS A 237 6.12 22.57 3.48
N GLN A 238 6.28 23.84 3.12
CA GLN A 238 6.50 24.25 1.72
C GLN A 238 7.81 23.67 1.16
N ASP A 239 8.85 23.58 1.97
CA ASP A 239 10.11 22.97 1.55
C ASP A 239 9.96 21.46 1.38
N TYR A 240 9.25 20.77 2.29
CA TYR A 240 8.97 19.35 2.16
C TYR A 240 8.17 19.05 0.87
N VAL A 241 7.11 19.81 0.62
CA VAL A 241 6.29 19.70 -0.61
C VAL A 241 7.14 19.91 -1.85
N LYS A 242 7.93 20.99 -1.89
CA LYS A 242 8.81 21.30 -3.03
C LYS A 242 9.79 20.16 -3.32
N GLN A 243 10.44 19.62 -2.29
CA GLN A 243 11.40 18.53 -2.46
C GLN A 243 10.71 17.22 -2.90
N LEU A 244 9.55 16.92 -2.32
CA LEU A 244 8.76 15.75 -2.66
C LEU A 244 8.28 15.80 -4.11
N MET A 245 7.70 16.93 -4.54
CA MET A 245 7.25 17.14 -5.92
C MET A 245 8.42 17.08 -6.90
N HIS A 246 9.57 17.67 -6.56
CA HIS A 246 10.77 17.60 -7.39
C HIS A 246 11.26 16.16 -7.56
N ALA A 247 11.34 15.38 -6.48
CA ALA A 247 11.72 13.96 -6.53
C ALA A 247 10.74 13.15 -7.37
N SER A 248 9.43 13.34 -7.16
CA SER A 248 8.37 12.70 -7.94
C SER A 248 8.46 13.03 -9.44
N GLN A 249 8.72 14.29 -9.78
CA GLN A 249 8.90 14.73 -11.16
C GLN A 249 10.16 14.12 -11.80
N GLN A 250 11.27 13.99 -11.06
CA GLN A 250 12.46 13.30 -11.55
C GLN A 250 12.19 11.83 -11.84
N ILE A 251 11.48 11.14 -10.95
CA ILE A 251 11.08 9.74 -11.16
C ILE A 251 10.20 9.62 -12.42
N SER A 252 9.20 10.49 -12.55
CA SER A 252 8.31 10.53 -13.72
C SER A 252 9.09 10.76 -15.01
N SER A 253 10.10 11.64 -14.97
CA SER A 253 10.98 11.90 -16.13
C SER A 253 11.79 10.67 -16.52
N GLN A 254 12.29 9.89 -15.55
CA GLN A 254 12.98 8.62 -15.80
C GLN A 254 12.05 7.56 -16.39
N LEU A 255 10.75 7.62 -16.05
CA LEU A 255 9.69 6.80 -16.63
C LEU A 255 9.18 7.33 -17.99
N GLY A 256 9.81 8.39 -18.51
CA GLY A 256 9.54 8.96 -19.83
C GLY A 256 8.54 10.11 -19.89
N TRP A 257 8.13 10.68 -18.74
CA TRP A 257 7.26 11.86 -18.70
C TRP A 257 8.08 13.15 -18.65
N HIS A 258 7.94 14.00 -19.68
CA HIS A 258 8.73 15.23 -19.79
C HIS A 258 7.90 16.52 -19.63
N GLY A 259 6.70 16.40 -19.05
CA GLY A 259 5.76 17.51 -18.95
C GLY A 259 5.18 17.91 -20.32
N ARG A 260 3.91 18.17 -20.37
CA ARG A 260 3.30 18.94 -21.45
C ARG A 260 2.90 20.29 -20.91
#